data_f656f36df0414f28246c9f6b42e8f103
#
_entry.id   f656f36df0414f28246c9f6b42e8f103
#
_cell.length_a   1.000
_cell.length_b   1.000
_cell.length_c   1.000
_cell.angle_alpha   90.00
_cell.angle_beta   90.00
_cell.angle_gamma   90.00
#
_symmetry.space_group_name_H-M   'P 1'
#
loop_
_entity.id
_entity.type
_entity.pdbx_description
1 polymer ?
#
loop_
_entity_poly.entity_id
_entity_poly.type
_entity_poly.pdbx_seq_one_letter_code
_entity_poly.pdbx_strand_id
1 'polypeptide(L)'
;DQIFVRRSPAYQPQINVSVNGEVMFGGTYALTQKTERVSSLVQKAGGLTPYAYVKGAKISRRINTEERRRMQTVLDMAKNADEKDSIDISKLELGNIYYVGIDLEKALKNPGSDADIVLREGDILIVPEYNNTVRISGEVMYPNTVSYVKGKTLSYYIEQAGDYGESAKKKRAYIVYMNGQVKKASKYDRGLIEP
;
A
#
# COMPACT_ATOMS: atom_id res chain seq x y z
N ASP A 1 44.21 -19.78 -26.36
CA ASP A 1 43.36 -18.77 -27.00
C ASP A 1 42.20 -18.45 -26.05
N GLN A 2 41.95 -17.15 -25.82
CA GLN A 2 40.81 -16.68 -25.00
C GLN A 2 39.86 -15.89 -25.87
N ILE A 3 38.56 -16.25 -25.81
CA ILE A 3 37.52 -15.55 -26.54
C ILE A 3 36.66 -14.80 -25.54
N PHE A 4 36.60 -13.48 -25.65
CA PHE A 4 35.73 -12.63 -24.83
C PHE A 4 34.49 -12.17 -25.64
N VAL A 5 33.33 -12.60 -25.23
CA VAL A 5 32.07 -12.11 -25.79
C VAL A 5 31.51 -11.03 -24.89
N ARG A 6 31.47 -9.81 -25.38
CA ARG A 6 30.88 -8.67 -24.66
C ARG A 6 29.37 -8.62 -24.87
N ARG A 7 28.64 -8.28 -23.82
CA ARG A 7 27.20 -8.01 -23.94
C ARG A 7 26.98 -6.77 -24.81
N SER A 8 25.99 -6.82 -25.70
CA SER A 8 25.59 -5.66 -26.50
C SER A 8 25.21 -4.48 -25.59
N PRO A 9 25.67 -3.25 -25.84
CA PRO A 9 25.24 -2.06 -25.12
C PRO A 9 23.72 -1.81 -25.24
N ALA A 10 23.11 -2.27 -26.33
CA ALA A 10 21.67 -2.17 -26.57
C ALA A 10 20.86 -3.27 -25.87
N TYR A 11 21.52 -4.28 -25.28
CA TYR A 11 20.80 -5.34 -24.55
C TYR A 11 20.16 -4.79 -23.30
N GLN A 12 18.84 -4.85 -23.23
CA GLN A 12 18.08 -4.57 -22.03
C GLN A 12 17.45 -5.87 -21.53
N PRO A 13 17.70 -6.27 -20.26
CA PRO A 13 16.99 -7.41 -19.69
C PRO A 13 15.50 -7.12 -19.67
N GLN A 14 14.70 -8.14 -19.95
CA GLN A 14 13.27 -8.05 -19.85
C GLN A 14 12.88 -7.83 -18.39
N ILE A 15 12.08 -6.80 -18.13
CA ILE A 15 11.52 -6.48 -16.83
C ILE A 15 10.09 -6.98 -16.79
N ASN A 16 9.75 -7.78 -15.78
CA ASN A 16 8.42 -8.31 -15.59
C ASN A 16 7.78 -7.68 -14.36
N VAL A 17 6.49 -7.36 -14.50
CA VAL A 17 5.62 -6.86 -13.43
C VAL A 17 4.33 -7.67 -13.44
N SER A 18 3.60 -7.70 -12.33
CA SER A 18 2.34 -8.44 -12.25
C SER A 18 1.19 -7.54 -11.84
N VAL A 19 -0.01 -7.91 -12.24
CA VAL A 19 -1.25 -7.26 -11.82
C VAL A 19 -2.18 -8.31 -11.22
N ASN A 20 -2.68 -8.04 -10.02
CA ASN A 20 -3.59 -8.92 -9.30
C ASN A 20 -4.84 -8.15 -8.85
N GLY A 21 -5.96 -8.86 -8.79
CA GLY A 21 -7.25 -8.35 -8.33
C GLY A 21 -8.13 -7.87 -9.47
N GLU A 22 -8.84 -6.76 -9.28
CA GLU A 22 -9.94 -6.28 -10.12
C GLU A 22 -9.45 -5.56 -11.39
N VAL A 23 -8.83 -6.33 -12.28
CA VAL A 23 -8.47 -5.95 -13.66
C VAL A 23 -9.02 -6.98 -14.63
N MET A 24 -9.24 -6.61 -15.88
CA MET A 24 -9.85 -7.51 -16.88
C MET A 24 -8.97 -8.75 -17.14
N PHE A 25 -7.64 -8.55 -17.23
CA PHE A 25 -6.69 -9.63 -17.47
C PHE A 25 -5.55 -9.53 -16.43
N GLY A 26 -5.72 -10.23 -15.28
CA GLY A 26 -4.67 -10.37 -14.28
C GLY A 26 -3.54 -11.25 -14.80
N GLY A 27 -2.32 -11.02 -14.31
CA GLY A 27 -1.16 -11.83 -14.67
C GLY A 27 0.13 -11.06 -14.74
N THR A 28 1.14 -11.65 -15.38
CA THR A 28 2.47 -11.07 -15.52
C THR A 28 2.66 -10.46 -16.89
N TYR A 29 3.18 -9.24 -16.91
CA TYR A 29 3.40 -8.44 -18.11
C TYR A 29 4.87 -8.04 -18.23
N ALA A 30 5.40 -8.14 -19.44
CA ALA A 30 6.70 -7.61 -19.76
C ALA A 30 6.61 -6.10 -19.98
N LEU A 31 7.51 -5.35 -19.35
CA LEU A 31 7.65 -3.92 -19.63
C LEU A 31 8.46 -3.74 -20.93
N THR A 32 7.94 -2.91 -21.82
CA THR A 32 8.60 -2.55 -23.07
C THR A 32 9.65 -1.46 -22.88
N GLN A 33 9.51 -0.64 -21.84
CA GLN A 33 10.39 0.45 -21.51
C GLN A 33 10.63 0.51 -19.99
N LYS A 34 11.82 0.94 -19.58
CA LYS A 34 12.17 1.12 -18.15
C LYS A 34 11.40 2.23 -17.45
N THR A 35 10.81 3.13 -18.22
CA THR A 35 10.01 4.27 -17.74
C THR A 35 8.51 3.98 -17.78
N GLU A 36 8.12 2.74 -18.00
CA GLU A 36 6.70 2.35 -18.05
C GLU A 36 6.03 2.55 -16.70
N ARG A 37 4.78 3.02 -16.74
CA ARG A 37 4.05 3.50 -15.57
C ARG A 37 2.84 2.63 -15.28
N VAL A 38 2.23 2.85 -14.11
CA VAL A 38 1.05 2.11 -13.65
C VAL A 38 -0.12 2.22 -14.63
N SER A 39 -0.38 3.41 -15.19
CA SER A 39 -1.46 3.63 -16.15
C SER A 39 -1.32 2.74 -17.39
N SER A 40 -0.11 2.63 -17.94
CA SER A 40 0.19 1.76 -19.09
C SER A 40 -0.03 0.29 -18.75
N LEU A 41 0.36 -0.13 -17.54
CA LEU A 41 0.17 -1.50 -17.09
C LEU A 41 -1.32 -1.85 -16.97
N VAL A 42 -2.13 -0.97 -16.37
CA VAL A 42 -3.59 -1.17 -16.29
C VAL A 42 -4.22 -1.23 -17.70
N GLN A 43 -3.76 -0.38 -18.61
CA GLN A 43 -4.22 -0.43 -20.01
C GLN A 43 -3.87 -1.78 -20.68
N LYS A 44 -2.66 -2.31 -20.50
CA LYS A 44 -2.25 -3.63 -20.99
C LYS A 44 -3.09 -4.76 -20.37
N ALA A 45 -3.48 -4.60 -19.11
CA ALA A 45 -4.37 -5.53 -18.41
C ALA A 45 -5.85 -5.41 -18.83
N GLY A 46 -6.15 -4.64 -19.87
CA GLY A 46 -7.52 -4.46 -20.38
C GLY A 46 -8.39 -3.49 -19.58
N GLY A 47 -7.80 -2.77 -18.63
CA GLY A 47 -8.51 -1.88 -17.74
C GLY A 47 -8.99 -2.53 -16.43
N LEU A 48 -9.78 -1.78 -15.67
CA LEU A 48 -10.34 -2.20 -14.39
C LEU A 48 -11.70 -2.89 -14.59
N THR A 49 -12.04 -3.81 -13.69
CA THR A 49 -13.41 -4.35 -13.62
C THR A 49 -14.36 -3.34 -12.96
N PRO A 50 -15.70 -3.50 -13.11
CA PRO A 50 -16.68 -2.67 -12.42
C PRO A 50 -16.63 -2.79 -10.87
N TYR A 51 -16.00 -3.84 -10.34
CA TYR A 51 -15.88 -4.10 -8.91
C TYR A 51 -14.59 -3.54 -8.31
N ALA A 52 -13.73 -2.92 -9.12
CA ALA A 52 -12.44 -2.41 -8.68
C ALA A 52 -12.56 -1.27 -7.67
N TYR A 53 -11.91 -1.41 -6.53
CA TYR A 53 -11.75 -0.34 -5.56
C TYR A 53 -10.45 0.44 -5.83
N VAL A 54 -10.54 1.45 -6.66
CA VAL A 54 -9.40 2.22 -7.19
C VAL A 54 -8.60 2.91 -6.08
N LYS A 55 -9.27 3.41 -5.02
CA LYS A 55 -8.64 4.07 -3.88
C LYS A 55 -7.85 3.11 -2.98
N GLY A 56 -8.20 1.83 -3.00
CA GLY A 56 -7.51 0.79 -2.26
C GLY A 56 -6.29 0.23 -2.98
N ALA A 57 -6.01 0.67 -4.20
CA ALA A 57 -4.92 0.15 -5.01
C ALA A 57 -3.55 0.44 -4.38
N LYS A 58 -2.65 -0.53 -4.50
CA LYS A 58 -1.28 -0.45 -3.99
C LYS A 58 -0.33 -1.27 -4.84
N ILE A 59 0.95 -0.93 -4.76
CA ILE A 59 2.02 -1.72 -5.36
C ILE A 59 2.75 -2.47 -4.25
N SER A 60 2.88 -3.79 -4.39
CA SER A 60 3.82 -4.58 -3.61
C SER A 60 5.17 -4.55 -4.31
N ARG A 61 6.20 -4.03 -3.65
CA ARG A 61 7.53 -3.80 -4.19
C ARG A 61 8.59 -4.51 -3.36
N ARG A 62 9.55 -5.15 -4.03
CA ARG A 62 10.67 -5.77 -3.33
C ARG A 62 11.65 -4.70 -2.84
N ILE A 63 12.12 -4.88 -1.61
CA ILE A 63 13.17 -4.04 -1.03
C ILE A 63 14.49 -4.38 -1.72
N ASN A 64 15.15 -3.40 -2.31
CA ASN A 64 16.50 -3.58 -2.83
C ASN A 64 17.55 -3.46 -1.70
N THR A 65 18.80 -3.84 -1.99
CA THR A 65 19.89 -3.86 -1.00
C THR A 65 20.15 -2.47 -0.38
N GLU A 66 20.08 -1.41 -1.17
CA GLU A 66 20.26 -0.03 -0.72
C GLU A 66 19.11 0.45 0.18
N GLU A 67 17.87 0.17 -0.22
CA GLU A 67 16.68 0.50 0.58
C GLU A 67 16.70 -0.26 1.91
N ARG A 68 17.09 -1.55 1.89
CA ARG A 68 17.24 -2.35 3.11
C ARG A 68 18.25 -1.75 4.06
N ARG A 69 19.43 -1.35 3.56
CA ARG A 69 20.48 -0.73 4.36
C ARG A 69 20.00 0.58 5.01
N ARG A 70 19.32 1.44 4.23
CA ARG A 70 18.74 2.70 4.74
C ARG A 70 17.69 2.44 5.82
N MET A 71 16.77 1.51 5.59
CA MET A 71 15.76 1.15 6.59
C MET A 71 16.38 0.59 7.87
N GLN A 72 17.41 -0.25 7.74
CA GLN A 72 18.15 -0.77 8.90
C GLN A 72 18.78 0.37 9.71
N THR A 73 19.44 1.32 9.05
CA THR A 73 20.03 2.48 9.71
C THR A 73 18.98 3.31 10.48
N VAL A 74 17.81 3.53 9.87
CA VAL A 74 16.71 4.28 10.54
C VAL A 74 16.18 3.51 11.76
N LEU A 75 16.01 2.19 11.64
CA LEU A 75 15.59 1.35 12.76
C LEU A 75 16.64 1.35 13.91
N ASP A 76 17.90 1.28 13.56
CA ASP A 76 18.98 1.31 14.56
C ASP A 76 19.06 2.68 15.26
N MET A 77 18.85 3.77 14.53
CA MET A 77 18.73 5.12 15.11
C MET A 77 17.51 5.23 16.02
N ALA A 78 16.36 4.68 15.62
CA ALA A 78 15.14 4.70 16.41
C ALA A 78 15.28 3.86 17.69
N LYS A 79 15.94 2.71 17.64
CA LYS A 79 16.26 1.88 18.82
C LYS A 79 17.11 2.64 19.85
N ASN A 80 18.03 3.46 19.37
CA ASN A 80 18.94 4.23 20.22
C ASN A 80 18.31 5.52 20.78
N ALA A 81 17.21 6.00 20.19
CA ALA A 81 16.55 7.25 20.58
C ALA A 81 15.44 7.10 21.63
N ASP A 82 14.88 5.91 21.83
CA ASP A 82 13.69 5.69 22.65
C ASP A 82 13.95 4.82 23.89
N GLU A 83 14.39 5.45 24.97
CA GLU A 83 14.27 4.87 26.34
C GLU A 83 12.88 5.09 26.98
N LYS A 84 11.97 5.85 26.37
CA LYS A 84 10.75 6.31 27.07
C LYS A 84 9.39 5.98 26.47
N ASP A 85 9.29 5.53 25.23
CA ASP A 85 7.98 5.19 24.63
C ASP A 85 8.10 3.91 23.81
N SER A 86 8.03 2.79 24.48
CA SER A 86 8.25 1.45 23.93
C SER A 86 7.19 1.02 22.90
N ILE A 87 7.41 1.42 21.66
CA ILE A 87 7.08 0.50 20.57
C ILE A 87 8.24 -0.50 20.56
N ASP A 88 7.95 -1.77 20.73
CA ASP A 88 8.96 -2.83 20.73
C ASP A 88 9.54 -2.97 19.31
N ILE A 89 10.38 -2.02 18.92
CA ILE A 89 11.04 -1.91 17.62
C ILE A 89 11.95 -3.14 17.39
N SER A 90 12.31 -3.85 18.45
CA SER A 90 13.11 -5.08 18.37
C SER A 90 12.40 -6.21 17.62
N LYS A 91 11.07 -6.17 17.53
CA LYS A 91 10.23 -7.15 16.80
C LYS A 91 9.89 -6.74 15.37
N LEU A 92 10.29 -5.53 14.93
CA LEU A 92 10.13 -5.10 13.55
C LEU A 92 11.20 -5.77 12.67
N GLU A 93 10.87 -6.93 12.13
CA GLU A 93 11.66 -7.55 11.06
C GLU A 93 11.38 -6.81 9.74
N LEU A 94 12.46 -6.38 9.09
CA LEU A 94 12.39 -5.87 7.72
C LEU A 94 12.01 -7.02 6.80
N GLY A 95 10.77 -7.06 6.36
CA GLY A 95 10.32 -7.97 5.33
C GLY A 95 11.11 -7.80 4.02
N ASN A 96 10.88 -8.67 3.07
CA ASN A 96 11.48 -8.58 1.73
C ASN A 96 10.69 -7.68 0.78
N ILE A 97 9.50 -7.25 1.20
CA ILE A 97 8.57 -6.44 0.41
C ILE A 97 8.04 -5.27 1.26
N TYR A 98 7.67 -4.21 0.60
CA TYR A 98 6.89 -3.13 1.18
C TYR A 98 5.75 -2.71 0.23
N TYR A 99 4.74 -2.05 0.78
CA TYR A 99 3.61 -1.57 0.00
C TYR A 99 3.77 -0.08 -0.27
N VAL A 100 3.58 0.29 -1.54
CA VAL A 100 3.48 1.69 -1.97
C VAL A 100 2.02 1.99 -2.21
N GLY A 101 1.43 2.83 -1.37
CA GLY A 101 0.08 3.34 -1.58
C GLY A 101 0.08 4.29 -2.77
N ILE A 102 -0.83 4.08 -3.71
CA ILE A 102 -0.94 4.87 -4.93
C ILE A 102 -2.30 5.54 -5.04
N ASP A 103 -2.35 6.67 -5.73
CA ASP A 103 -3.59 7.30 -6.18
C ASP A 103 -3.86 6.85 -7.62
N LEU A 104 -4.40 5.62 -7.75
CA LEU A 104 -4.63 5.01 -9.05
C LEU A 104 -5.66 5.80 -9.87
N GLU A 105 -6.66 6.40 -9.21
CA GLU A 105 -7.66 7.23 -9.90
C GLU A 105 -7.00 8.42 -10.60
N LYS A 106 -6.09 9.10 -9.90
CA LYS A 106 -5.36 10.24 -10.43
C LYS A 106 -4.37 9.83 -11.52
N ALA A 107 -3.69 8.69 -11.33
CA ALA A 107 -2.76 8.13 -12.32
C ALA A 107 -3.47 7.80 -13.64
N LEU A 108 -4.67 7.22 -13.57
CA LEU A 108 -5.45 6.88 -14.77
C LEU A 108 -6.07 8.10 -15.45
N LYS A 109 -6.49 9.12 -14.68
CA LYS A 109 -7.02 10.37 -15.24
C LYS A 109 -5.95 11.24 -15.92
N ASN A 110 -4.72 11.20 -15.36
CA ASN A 110 -3.61 12.01 -15.84
C ASN A 110 -2.36 11.13 -16.03
N PRO A 111 -2.30 10.31 -17.10
CA PRO A 111 -1.13 9.50 -17.40
C PRO A 111 0.15 10.34 -17.51
N GLY A 112 1.24 9.89 -16.93
CA GLY A 112 2.52 10.59 -16.91
C GLY A 112 2.68 11.62 -15.80
N SER A 113 1.66 11.85 -14.96
CA SER A 113 1.75 12.71 -13.77
C SER A 113 2.60 12.09 -12.65
N ASP A 114 2.87 12.85 -11.60
CA ASP A 114 3.59 12.36 -10.40
C ASP A 114 2.83 11.25 -9.67
N ALA A 115 1.51 11.20 -9.80
CA ALA A 115 0.69 10.11 -9.25
C ALA A 115 0.83 8.80 -10.04
N ASP A 116 1.23 8.88 -11.31
CA ASP A 116 1.42 7.74 -12.19
C ASP A 116 2.85 7.18 -12.05
N ILE A 117 3.04 6.33 -11.06
CA ILE A 117 4.33 5.83 -10.61
C ILE A 117 5.00 4.97 -11.67
N VAL A 118 6.33 5.14 -11.83
CA VAL A 118 7.16 4.28 -12.67
C VAL A 118 7.32 2.91 -12.02
N LEU A 119 7.11 1.88 -12.81
CA LEU A 119 7.18 0.48 -12.38
C LEU A 119 8.64 0.00 -12.32
N ARG A 120 8.90 -0.94 -11.42
CA ARG A 120 10.19 -1.63 -11.25
C ARG A 120 10.02 -3.12 -11.45
N GLU A 121 11.12 -3.80 -11.74
CA GLU A 121 11.14 -5.26 -11.85
C GLU A 121 10.58 -5.93 -10.59
N GLY A 122 9.64 -6.84 -10.80
CA GLY A 122 8.99 -7.60 -9.74
C GLY A 122 7.93 -6.84 -8.97
N ASP A 123 7.54 -5.63 -9.41
CA ASP A 123 6.39 -4.93 -8.85
C ASP A 123 5.11 -5.72 -9.10
N ILE A 124 4.23 -5.74 -8.11
CA ILE A 124 2.90 -6.33 -8.21
C ILE A 124 1.88 -5.24 -7.92
N LEU A 125 1.15 -4.82 -8.93
CA LEU A 125 -0.01 -3.94 -8.77
C LEU A 125 -1.16 -4.77 -8.19
N ILE A 126 -1.72 -4.35 -7.07
CA ILE A 126 -2.86 -4.98 -6.41
C ILE A 126 -4.02 -3.99 -6.45
N VAL A 127 -5.08 -4.37 -7.14
CA VAL A 127 -6.34 -3.62 -7.20
C VAL A 127 -7.39 -4.42 -6.45
N PRO A 128 -7.75 -4.06 -5.22
CA PRO A 128 -8.73 -4.81 -4.44
C PRO A 128 -10.14 -4.62 -4.99
N GLU A 129 -11.01 -5.57 -4.65
CA GLU A 129 -12.45 -5.43 -4.82
C GLU A 129 -13.02 -4.40 -3.84
N TYR A 130 -14.04 -3.66 -4.28
CA TYR A 130 -14.78 -2.74 -3.41
C TYR A 130 -15.53 -3.55 -2.35
N ASN A 131 -15.12 -3.38 -1.11
CA ASN A 131 -15.77 -3.99 0.04
C ASN A 131 -16.38 -2.90 0.92
N ASN A 132 -17.70 -2.87 0.99
CA ASN A 132 -18.46 -1.87 1.75
C ASN A 132 -18.42 -2.13 3.27
N THR A 133 -17.22 -2.34 3.83
CA THR A 133 -17.04 -2.64 5.25
C THR A 133 -15.90 -1.86 5.88
N VAL A 134 -16.03 -1.62 7.18
CA VAL A 134 -14.99 -1.04 8.04
C VAL A 134 -14.64 -2.05 9.12
N ARG A 135 -13.37 -2.40 9.23
CA ARG A 135 -12.86 -3.25 10.30
C ARG A 135 -12.41 -2.40 11.48
N ILE A 136 -12.88 -2.74 12.65
CA ILE A 136 -12.52 -2.10 13.92
C ILE A 136 -11.71 -3.10 14.74
N SER A 137 -10.51 -2.70 15.15
CA SER A 137 -9.58 -3.57 15.88
C SER A 137 -8.76 -2.78 16.88
N GLY A 138 -8.09 -3.48 17.78
CA GLY A 138 -7.30 -2.90 18.86
C GLY A 138 -8.08 -2.89 20.18
N GLU A 139 -7.84 -1.89 21.03
CA GLU A 139 -8.41 -1.79 22.38
C GLU A 139 -9.83 -1.21 22.34
N VAL A 140 -10.77 -2.02 21.84
CA VAL A 140 -12.22 -1.81 21.84
C VAL A 140 -12.88 -3.01 22.51
N MET A 141 -14.12 -2.84 23.00
CA MET A 141 -14.81 -3.91 23.74
C MET A 141 -15.02 -5.16 22.90
N TYR A 142 -15.42 -4.99 21.62
CA TYR A 142 -15.69 -6.09 20.69
C TYR A 142 -15.11 -5.80 19.30
N PRO A 143 -13.84 -6.18 19.01
CA PRO A 143 -13.29 -6.04 17.69
C PRO A 143 -14.15 -6.75 16.64
N ASN A 144 -14.63 -6.01 15.63
CA ASN A 144 -15.56 -6.52 14.63
C ASN A 144 -15.36 -5.84 13.26
N THR A 145 -16.15 -6.28 12.30
CA THR A 145 -16.25 -5.65 10.97
C THR A 145 -17.72 -5.28 10.75
N VAL A 146 -17.96 -4.03 10.42
CA VAL A 146 -19.29 -3.46 10.24
C VAL A 146 -19.45 -2.87 8.84
N SER A 147 -20.68 -2.70 8.40
CA SER A 147 -20.95 -2.04 7.11
C SER A 147 -20.48 -0.58 7.13
N TYR A 148 -19.89 -0.17 6.03
CA TYR A 148 -19.54 1.24 5.83
C TYR A 148 -20.78 2.09 5.63
N VAL A 149 -20.84 3.23 6.31
CA VAL A 149 -21.90 4.24 6.15
C VAL A 149 -21.25 5.59 5.85
N LYS A 150 -21.52 6.12 4.67
CA LYS A 150 -20.93 7.37 4.19
C LYS A 150 -21.17 8.53 5.17
N GLY A 151 -20.11 9.27 5.46
CA GLY A 151 -20.17 10.49 6.28
C GLY A 151 -20.24 10.25 7.79
N LYS A 152 -20.16 9.01 8.25
CA LYS A 152 -20.09 8.69 9.68
C LYS A 152 -18.68 8.97 10.21
N THR A 153 -18.63 9.29 11.51
CA THR A 153 -17.40 9.64 12.23
C THR A 153 -16.73 8.41 12.84
N LEU A 154 -15.47 8.57 13.26
CA LEU A 154 -14.77 7.57 14.05
C LEU A 154 -15.60 7.11 15.26
N SER A 155 -16.24 8.05 16.00
CA SER A 155 -17.03 7.72 17.18
C SER A 155 -18.18 6.77 16.85
N TYR A 156 -18.86 6.96 15.73
CA TYR A 156 -19.90 6.04 15.27
C TYR A 156 -19.39 4.59 15.14
N TYR A 157 -18.21 4.41 14.52
CA TYR A 157 -17.65 3.07 14.33
C TYR A 157 -17.16 2.46 15.64
N ILE A 158 -16.58 3.26 16.53
CA ILE A 158 -16.15 2.79 17.85
C ILE A 158 -17.35 2.34 18.69
N GLU A 159 -18.48 3.07 18.64
CA GLU A 159 -19.75 2.67 19.29
C GLU A 159 -20.27 1.33 18.74
N GLN A 160 -20.13 1.06 17.43
CA GLN A 160 -20.48 -0.24 16.84
C GLN A 160 -19.58 -1.40 17.35
N ALA A 161 -18.45 -1.09 17.93
CA ALA A 161 -17.56 -2.05 18.58
C ALA A 161 -17.73 -2.08 20.11
N GLY A 162 -18.83 -1.51 20.64
CA GLY A 162 -19.12 -1.48 22.08
C GLY A 162 -18.31 -0.46 22.86
N ASP A 163 -17.75 0.56 22.17
CA ASP A 163 -16.90 1.60 22.73
C ASP A 163 -15.44 1.13 22.99
N TYR A 164 -14.64 2.03 23.54
CA TYR A 164 -13.23 1.79 23.88
C TYR A 164 -13.09 0.83 25.06
N GLY A 165 -12.11 -0.06 24.99
CA GLY A 165 -11.71 -0.87 26.12
C GLY A 165 -11.12 -0.04 27.28
N GLU A 166 -11.00 -0.65 28.45
CA GLU A 166 -10.52 0.04 29.68
C GLU A 166 -9.13 0.64 29.54
N SER A 167 -8.23 -0.03 28.83
CA SER A 167 -6.84 0.40 28.62
C SER A 167 -6.64 1.27 27.36
N ALA A 168 -7.73 1.66 26.69
CA ALA A 168 -7.65 2.37 25.43
C ALA A 168 -7.06 3.78 25.56
N LYS A 169 -6.01 4.04 24.78
CA LYS A 169 -5.47 5.39 24.61
C LYS A 169 -6.23 6.11 23.49
N LYS A 170 -7.40 6.69 23.82
CA LYS A 170 -8.34 7.31 22.85
C LYS A 170 -7.68 8.31 21.86
N LYS A 171 -6.59 8.98 22.26
CA LYS A 171 -5.80 9.90 21.41
C LYS A 171 -4.88 9.18 20.42
N ARG A 172 -4.76 7.85 20.50
CA ARG A 172 -3.91 7.01 19.62
C ARG A 172 -4.75 6.14 18.66
N ALA A 173 -5.89 6.63 18.24
CA ALA A 173 -6.67 5.98 17.17
C ALA A 173 -6.10 6.35 15.79
N TYR A 174 -6.05 5.38 14.90
CA TYR A 174 -5.57 5.53 13.53
C TYR A 174 -6.56 4.94 12.55
N ILE A 175 -6.65 5.55 11.38
CA ILE A 175 -7.36 5.01 10.23
C ILE A 175 -6.31 4.42 9.29
N VAL A 176 -6.44 3.15 8.99
CA VAL A 176 -5.58 2.43 8.03
C VAL A 176 -6.39 2.16 6.79
N TYR A 177 -6.03 2.79 5.67
CA TYR A 177 -6.70 2.61 4.39
C TYR A 177 -6.24 1.33 3.69
N MET A 178 -7.06 0.80 2.78
CA MET A 178 -6.72 -0.42 2.03
C MET A 178 -5.43 -0.29 1.20
N ASN A 179 -5.10 0.92 0.75
CA ASN A 179 -3.84 1.20 0.05
C ASN A 179 -2.61 1.23 0.98
N GLY A 180 -2.79 1.02 2.30
CA GLY A 180 -1.71 1.02 3.29
C GLY A 180 -1.38 2.39 3.88
N GLN A 181 -2.04 3.46 3.46
CA GLN A 181 -1.87 4.78 4.09
C GLN A 181 -2.44 4.77 5.51
N VAL A 182 -1.77 5.46 6.42
CA VAL A 182 -2.18 5.57 7.82
C VAL A 182 -2.38 7.04 8.17
N LYS A 183 -3.53 7.33 8.76
CA LYS A 183 -3.86 8.68 9.25
C LYS A 183 -4.22 8.61 10.72
N LYS A 184 -3.67 9.53 11.52
CA LYS A 184 -4.09 9.67 12.91
C LYS A 184 -5.52 10.19 12.94
N ALA A 185 -6.41 9.46 13.59
CA ALA A 185 -7.81 9.83 13.68
C ALA A 185 -8.01 10.96 14.69
N SER A 186 -8.91 11.88 14.36
CA SER A 186 -9.39 12.93 15.27
C SER A 186 -10.89 12.76 15.50
N LYS A 187 -11.37 13.14 16.68
CA LYS A 187 -12.81 13.10 17.04
C LYS A 187 -13.70 13.86 16.04
N TYR A 188 -13.12 14.85 15.36
CA TYR A 188 -13.85 15.73 14.43
C TYR A 188 -13.71 15.33 12.96
N ASP A 189 -12.99 14.25 12.66
CA ASP A 189 -12.77 13.78 11.29
C ASP A 189 -14.07 13.16 10.73
N ARG A 190 -14.92 14.02 10.14
CA ARG A 190 -16.10 13.57 9.38
C ARG A 190 -15.69 13.21 7.96
N GLY A 191 -16.09 12.03 7.49
CA GLY A 191 -15.92 11.64 6.08
C GLY A 191 -14.53 11.20 5.68
N LEU A 192 -13.63 10.93 6.63
CA LEU A 192 -12.28 10.39 6.36
C LEU A 192 -12.24 8.87 6.34
N ILE A 193 -13.27 8.22 6.91
CA ILE A 193 -13.36 6.76 6.86
C ILE A 193 -13.94 6.40 5.51
N GLU A 194 -13.22 5.58 4.80
CA GLU A 194 -13.59 5.00 3.50
C GLU A 194 -13.69 3.48 3.66
N PRO A 195 -14.47 2.82 2.82
CA PRO A 195 -14.62 1.36 2.86
C PRO A 195 -13.32 0.64 2.51
#